data_bd686bf76286ae65b823b88b548890b0
#
_entry.id   bd686bf76286ae65b823b88b548890b0
#
_cell.length_a   1.000
_cell.length_b   1.000
_cell.length_c   1.000
_cell.angle_alpha   90.00
_cell.angle_beta   90.00
_cell.angle_gamma   90.00
#
_symmetry.space_group_name_H-M   'P 1'
#
loop_
_entity.id
_entity.type
_entity.pdbx_description
1 polymer ?
#
loop_
_entity_poly.entity_id
_entity_poly.type
_entity_poly.pdbx_seq_one_letter_code
_entity_poly.pdbx_strand_id
1 'polypeptide(L)'
;MIQVFELFPGVTLRFFADSRFKQGCLSFQLVRPMAAEEAAMNALLPAVLLRGTQAYPDLRAITLHLDDLYGASVSALVRRVGDYQTTGLYCSFMEDRYAMDGDEILAPMVDFLRQLLLEPVMEDGGFSADFVESEKKNLISTIESELNDKRVYAGAQLLKIMCPEDAFGIPRLGDRASVEKIDAKALYRHYQRILRESRVEMFYVGSASPERIIPLLKNMLAGIERCYVNLPEQTAFHDAGGQHTRETMDITQSKLCMGFVTPITNRTENFAAMQLLNTIFGAGMTSKLFMNVREKMSLCYSIGSGYYGTKGIITVSAGIDAHQEETVRSEIVRQLQLCQNGQITEEELTAAREAVLSGLRTVHDSPGSIEGYHATASLSGLRLDLEEYRQAVISVQIADVVAAAKTLKLHSSFFLQGVGE
;
A
#
# COMPACT_ATOMS: atom_id res chain seq x y z
N MET A 1 8.07 -17.45 12.00
CA MET A 1 7.27 -16.58 12.90
C MET A 1 7.98 -15.25 13.00
N ILE A 2 7.26 -14.13 12.93
CA ILE A 2 7.84 -12.79 13.09
C ILE A 2 8.15 -12.50 14.55
N GLN A 3 9.32 -11.96 14.85
CA GLN A 3 9.70 -11.46 16.16
C GLN A 3 9.67 -9.95 16.13
N VAL A 4 9.25 -9.31 17.22
CA VAL A 4 9.11 -7.86 17.32
C VAL A 4 10.02 -7.34 18.43
N PHE A 5 10.89 -6.40 18.09
CA PHE A 5 11.84 -5.78 19.02
C PHE A 5 11.63 -4.27 19.04
N GLU A 6 11.48 -3.67 20.19
CA GLU A 6 11.57 -2.23 20.35
C GLU A 6 13.06 -1.84 20.48
N LEU A 7 13.57 -1.12 19.47
CA LEU A 7 14.97 -0.68 19.47
C LEU A 7 15.17 0.59 20.29
N PHE A 8 14.23 1.53 20.16
CA PHE A 8 14.11 2.80 20.87
C PHE A 8 12.64 3.19 20.97
N PRO A 9 12.24 4.15 21.81
CA PRO A 9 10.86 4.65 21.85
C PRO A 9 10.38 5.07 20.46
N GLY A 10 9.30 4.42 19.99
CA GLY A 10 8.73 4.63 18.66
C GLY A 10 9.54 4.06 17.49
N VAL A 11 10.53 3.17 17.75
CA VAL A 11 11.31 2.46 16.73
C VAL A 11 11.17 0.97 16.93
N THR A 12 10.49 0.31 16.01
CA THR A 12 10.20 -1.13 16.06
C THR A 12 10.92 -1.86 14.94
N LEU A 13 11.62 -2.94 15.26
CA LEU A 13 12.12 -3.93 14.30
C LEU A 13 11.18 -5.13 14.29
N ARG A 14 10.69 -5.48 13.09
CA ARG A 14 10.01 -6.73 12.81
C ARG A 14 10.96 -7.65 12.07
N PHE A 15 11.35 -8.68 12.76
CA PHE A 15 12.40 -9.60 12.35
C PHE A 15 11.79 -10.94 11.91
N PHE A 16 12.14 -11.39 10.72
CA PHE A 16 11.74 -12.68 10.18
C PHE A 16 12.99 -13.48 9.76
N ALA A 17 13.35 -14.48 10.55
CA ALA A 17 14.43 -15.39 10.22
C ALA A 17 14.00 -16.35 9.11
N ASP A 18 14.65 -16.28 7.94
CA ASP A 18 14.42 -17.22 6.86
C ASP A 18 15.71 -17.50 6.08
N SER A 19 16.14 -18.73 6.19
CA SER A 19 17.36 -19.18 5.52
C SER A 19 17.13 -19.82 4.14
N ARG A 20 15.89 -19.88 3.65
CA ARG A 20 15.58 -20.47 2.33
C ARG A 20 16.05 -19.58 1.18
N PHE A 21 16.09 -18.28 1.39
CA PHE A 21 16.41 -17.31 0.34
C PHE A 21 17.92 -17.04 0.24
N LYS A 22 18.36 -16.76 -0.97
CA LYS A 22 19.72 -16.25 -1.24
C LYS A 22 19.84 -14.75 -1.02
N GLN A 23 18.72 -14.05 -1.11
CA GLN A 23 18.63 -12.62 -0.86
C GLN A 23 17.86 -12.38 0.44
N GLY A 24 18.31 -11.40 1.20
CA GLY A 24 17.59 -10.81 2.31
C GLY A 24 17.00 -9.47 1.92
N CYS A 25 16.16 -8.93 2.76
CA CYS A 25 15.71 -7.54 2.65
C CYS A 25 15.70 -6.81 4.00
N LEU A 26 15.89 -5.51 3.93
CA LEU A 26 15.75 -4.58 5.05
C LEU A 26 14.96 -3.37 4.56
N SER A 27 13.85 -3.04 5.23
CA SER A 27 13.16 -1.78 4.97
C SER A 27 13.19 -0.88 6.20
N PHE A 28 13.29 0.43 5.95
CA PHE A 28 13.17 1.49 6.94
C PHE A 28 12.01 2.39 6.53
N GLN A 29 11.02 2.52 7.39
CA GLN A 29 9.77 3.22 7.09
C GLN A 29 9.45 4.24 8.20
N LEU A 30 9.31 5.49 7.83
CA LEU A 30 8.74 6.55 8.65
C LEU A 30 7.22 6.53 8.45
N VAL A 31 6.48 6.29 9.51
CA VAL A 31 5.01 6.22 9.49
C VAL A 31 4.44 7.54 9.98
N ARG A 32 3.61 8.15 9.15
CA ARG A 32 2.95 9.43 9.42
C ARG A 32 1.42 9.31 9.27
N PRO A 33 0.63 10.11 9.99
CA PRO A 33 -0.76 10.32 9.59
C PRO A 33 -0.81 10.84 8.15
N MET A 34 -1.76 10.39 7.36
CA MET A 34 -1.99 10.92 6.02
C MET A 34 -2.51 12.34 6.12
N ALA A 35 -1.78 13.31 5.59
CA ALA A 35 -2.13 14.72 5.59
C ALA A 35 -1.83 15.34 4.24
N ALA A 36 -2.76 16.16 3.71
CA ALA A 36 -2.63 16.75 2.38
C ALA A 36 -1.37 17.61 2.26
N GLU A 37 -1.01 18.31 3.33
CA GLU A 37 0.16 19.22 3.38
C GLU A 37 1.48 18.46 3.35
N GLU A 38 1.50 17.19 3.80
CA GLU A 38 2.72 16.38 3.91
C GLU A 38 2.84 15.34 2.79
N ALA A 39 1.73 14.92 2.18
CA ALA A 39 1.68 13.78 1.27
C ALA A 39 2.70 13.85 0.13
N ALA A 40 2.81 15.01 -0.53
CA ALA A 40 3.75 15.21 -1.63
C ALA A 40 5.21 15.24 -1.14
N MET A 41 5.50 15.86 0.01
CA MET A 41 6.86 15.89 0.59
C MET A 41 7.29 14.49 1.05
N ASN A 42 6.39 13.73 1.67
CA ASN A 42 6.66 12.35 2.06
C ASN A 42 6.91 11.45 0.84
N ALA A 43 6.20 11.70 -0.27
CA ALA A 43 6.38 10.94 -1.51
C ALA A 43 7.71 11.29 -2.23
N LEU A 44 8.12 12.54 -2.19
CA LEU A 44 9.33 13.04 -2.85
C LEU A 44 10.61 12.65 -2.10
N LEU A 45 10.58 12.69 -0.77
CA LEU A 45 11.75 12.59 0.08
C LEU A 45 12.63 11.36 -0.21
N PRO A 46 12.12 10.10 -0.26
CA PRO A 46 12.99 8.95 -0.45
C PRO A 46 13.70 8.95 -1.81
N ALA A 47 13.07 9.49 -2.85
CA ALA A 47 13.71 9.63 -4.17
C ALA A 47 14.87 10.64 -4.12
N VAL A 48 14.71 11.75 -3.39
CA VAL A 48 15.78 12.75 -3.22
C VAL A 48 16.94 12.16 -2.41
N LEU A 49 16.67 11.40 -1.34
CA LEU A 49 17.72 10.73 -0.55
C LEU A 49 18.55 9.74 -1.37
N LEU A 50 17.94 9.08 -2.36
CA LEU A 50 18.63 8.15 -3.27
C LEU A 50 19.48 8.83 -4.33
N ARG A 51 19.52 10.17 -4.42
CA ARG A 51 20.34 10.88 -5.41
C ARG A 51 21.82 10.94 -5.04
N GLY A 52 22.14 10.89 -3.76
CA GLY A 52 23.53 10.91 -3.29
C GLY A 52 23.67 11.02 -1.80
N THR A 53 24.84 10.60 -1.31
CA THR A 53 25.30 10.80 0.06
C THR A 53 26.61 11.60 0.04
N GLN A 54 27.10 12.03 1.19
CA GLN A 54 28.41 12.71 1.28
C GLN A 54 29.55 11.83 0.76
N ALA A 55 29.49 10.51 0.99
CA ALA A 55 30.48 9.56 0.50
C ALA A 55 30.25 9.14 -0.96
N TYR A 56 29.03 9.09 -1.41
CA TYR A 56 28.62 8.68 -2.77
C TYR A 56 27.76 9.80 -3.37
N PRO A 57 28.37 10.85 -3.96
CA PRO A 57 27.70 12.13 -4.22
C PRO A 57 26.74 12.10 -5.42
N ASP A 58 26.71 11.03 -6.19
CA ASP A 58 25.85 10.88 -7.36
C ASP A 58 25.39 9.44 -7.58
N LEU A 59 24.45 9.25 -8.51
CA LEU A 59 23.90 7.93 -8.84
C LEU A 59 24.94 6.94 -9.35
N ARG A 60 26.00 7.42 -10.03
CA ARG A 60 27.09 6.57 -10.52
C ARG A 60 27.88 5.98 -9.35
N ALA A 61 28.25 6.83 -8.38
CA ALA A 61 28.96 6.40 -7.18
C ALA A 61 28.12 5.43 -6.35
N ILE A 62 26.81 5.69 -6.21
CA ILE A 62 25.87 4.77 -5.56
C ILE A 62 25.82 3.42 -6.31
N THR A 63 25.66 3.44 -7.62
CA THR A 63 25.60 2.21 -8.43
C THR A 63 26.86 1.36 -8.27
N LEU A 64 28.05 1.98 -8.38
CA LEU A 64 29.31 1.28 -8.18
C LEU A 64 29.42 0.65 -6.78
N HIS A 65 29.03 1.39 -5.75
CA HIS A 65 29.00 0.86 -4.38
C HIS A 65 28.04 -0.33 -4.22
N LEU A 66 26.86 -0.27 -4.82
CA LEU A 66 25.89 -1.37 -4.78
C LEU A 66 26.35 -2.59 -5.59
N ASP A 67 27.07 -2.37 -6.70
CA ASP A 67 27.72 -3.43 -7.47
C ASP A 67 28.79 -4.14 -6.65
N ASP A 68 29.62 -3.38 -5.89
CA ASP A 68 30.61 -3.93 -4.95
C ASP A 68 29.95 -4.75 -3.83
N LEU A 69 28.67 -4.47 -3.51
CA LEU A 69 27.85 -5.25 -2.61
C LEU A 69 27.04 -6.35 -3.34
N TYR A 70 27.64 -6.96 -4.36
CA TYR A 70 27.07 -8.08 -5.12
C TYR A 70 25.76 -7.75 -5.83
N GLY A 71 25.61 -6.53 -6.32
CA GLY A 71 24.41 -6.08 -7.00
C GLY A 71 23.24 -5.86 -6.02
N ALA A 72 23.53 -5.40 -4.82
CA ALA A 72 22.50 -4.96 -3.89
C ALA A 72 21.67 -3.82 -4.48
N SER A 73 20.45 -3.65 -4.02
CA SER A 73 19.57 -2.60 -4.49
C SER A 73 18.91 -1.84 -3.35
N VAL A 74 18.71 -0.55 -3.58
CA VAL A 74 17.91 0.31 -2.69
C VAL A 74 16.86 1.03 -3.53
N SER A 75 15.64 1.06 -3.06
CA SER A 75 14.52 1.72 -3.72
C SER A 75 13.72 2.59 -2.77
N ALA A 76 13.10 3.63 -3.31
CA ALA A 76 12.15 4.47 -2.59
C ALA A 76 10.89 3.67 -2.24
N LEU A 77 10.39 3.88 -1.04
CA LEU A 77 9.19 3.23 -0.55
C LEU A 77 8.19 4.29 -0.12
N VAL A 78 7.02 4.30 -0.76
CA VAL A 78 5.88 5.15 -0.39
C VAL A 78 4.60 4.32 -0.44
N ARG A 79 3.97 4.10 0.71
CA ARG A 79 2.74 3.31 0.81
C ARG A 79 1.67 4.08 1.58
N ARG A 80 0.41 3.72 1.36
CA ARG A 80 -0.72 4.12 2.19
C ARG A 80 -1.37 2.89 2.81
N VAL A 81 -1.58 2.92 4.11
CA VAL A 81 -2.29 1.88 4.86
C VAL A 81 -3.36 2.55 5.72
N GLY A 82 -4.59 2.58 5.22
CA GLY A 82 -5.68 3.33 5.83
C GLY A 82 -5.36 4.82 5.91
N ASP A 83 -5.36 5.37 7.13
CA ASP A 83 -5.11 6.78 7.44
C ASP A 83 -3.62 7.10 7.61
N TYR A 84 -2.73 6.15 7.31
CA TYR A 84 -1.29 6.35 7.40
C TYR A 84 -0.61 6.34 6.04
N GLN A 85 0.40 7.18 5.91
CA GLN A 85 1.39 7.13 4.84
C GLN A 85 2.71 6.64 5.43
N THR A 86 3.37 5.72 4.73
CA THR A 86 4.74 5.33 5.06
C THR A 86 5.66 5.83 3.96
N THR A 87 6.79 6.41 4.36
CA THR A 87 7.85 6.86 3.47
C THR A 87 9.18 6.33 3.96
N GLY A 88 10.06 5.91 3.06
CA GLY A 88 11.34 5.35 3.44
C GLY A 88 12.06 4.63 2.34
N LEU A 89 12.89 3.67 2.71
CA LEU A 89 13.77 2.94 1.82
C LEU A 89 13.60 1.43 2.00
N TYR A 90 13.68 0.70 0.89
CA TYR A 90 13.69 -0.75 0.85
C TYR A 90 14.99 -1.22 0.21
N CYS A 91 15.72 -2.07 0.93
CA CYS A 91 16.99 -2.67 0.50
C CYS A 91 16.79 -4.16 0.22
N SER A 92 17.37 -4.65 -0.88
CA SER A 92 17.52 -6.07 -1.16
C SER A 92 18.98 -6.37 -1.43
N PHE A 93 19.50 -7.41 -0.82
CA PHE A 93 20.93 -7.74 -0.87
C PHE A 93 21.14 -9.26 -0.77
N MET A 94 22.26 -9.72 -1.28
CA MET A 94 22.66 -11.12 -1.12
C MET A 94 23.05 -11.38 0.34
N GLU A 95 22.67 -12.53 0.86
CA GLU A 95 23.03 -12.97 2.21
C GLU A 95 24.54 -13.29 2.29
N ASP A 96 25.23 -12.87 3.34
CA ASP A 96 26.69 -13.01 3.54
C ASP A 96 27.20 -14.43 3.26
N ARG A 97 26.45 -15.46 3.65
CA ARG A 97 26.84 -16.88 3.45
C ARG A 97 26.97 -17.29 1.98
N TYR A 98 26.51 -16.47 1.04
CA TYR A 98 26.66 -16.68 -0.41
C TYR A 98 27.70 -15.76 -1.03
N ALA A 99 28.28 -14.84 -0.25
CA ALA A 99 29.38 -14.01 -0.67
C ALA A 99 30.63 -14.85 -0.86
N MET A 100 31.51 -14.42 -1.78
CA MET A 100 32.80 -15.08 -2.02
C MET A 100 33.80 -14.66 -0.94
N ASP A 101 34.76 -15.52 -0.67
CA ASP A 101 35.92 -15.24 0.18
C ASP A 101 35.61 -14.74 1.60
N GLY A 102 34.35 -14.92 2.06
CA GLY A 102 33.93 -14.48 3.39
C GLY A 102 33.59 -13.00 3.50
N ASP A 103 33.29 -12.35 2.39
CA ASP A 103 32.85 -10.96 2.36
C ASP A 103 31.60 -10.75 3.21
N GLU A 104 31.54 -9.62 3.87
CA GLU A 104 30.36 -9.15 4.57
C GLU A 104 29.54 -8.21 3.67
N ILE A 105 28.23 -8.43 3.61
CA ILE A 105 27.28 -7.61 2.83
C ILE A 105 26.31 -6.88 3.76
N LEU A 106 25.80 -7.57 4.79
CA LEU A 106 24.78 -7.02 5.68
C LEU A 106 25.25 -5.75 6.41
N ALA A 107 26.44 -5.78 7.02
CA ALA A 107 26.93 -4.63 7.80
C ALA A 107 27.22 -3.40 6.90
N PRO A 108 27.94 -3.52 5.75
CA PRO A 108 28.07 -2.43 4.79
C PRO A 108 26.73 -1.94 4.23
N MET A 109 25.74 -2.82 3.99
CA MET A 109 24.41 -2.43 3.53
C MET A 109 23.66 -1.59 4.56
N VAL A 110 23.74 -1.95 5.85
CA VAL A 110 23.15 -1.16 6.93
C VAL A 110 23.85 0.19 7.07
N ASP A 111 25.19 0.24 6.91
CA ASP A 111 25.92 1.52 6.93
C ASP A 111 25.57 2.40 5.74
N PHE A 112 25.41 1.82 4.54
CA PHE A 112 24.95 2.55 3.37
C PHE A 112 23.53 3.12 3.57
N LEU A 113 22.62 2.33 4.16
CA LEU A 113 21.29 2.83 4.52
C LEU A 113 21.38 3.99 5.52
N ARG A 114 22.29 3.92 6.50
CA ARG A 114 22.59 5.01 7.43
C ARG A 114 23.03 6.27 6.69
N GLN A 115 23.94 6.14 5.74
CA GLN A 115 24.46 7.28 4.97
C GLN A 115 23.34 7.92 4.12
N LEU A 116 22.49 7.12 3.46
CA LEU A 116 21.32 7.63 2.72
C LEU A 116 20.36 8.40 3.61
N LEU A 117 20.12 7.89 4.83
CA LEU A 117 19.18 8.49 5.78
C LEU A 117 19.76 9.70 6.55
N LEU A 118 21.07 9.75 6.82
CA LEU A 118 21.62 10.72 7.77
C LEU A 118 22.71 11.63 7.17
N GLU A 119 23.28 11.26 6.04
CA GLU A 119 24.37 11.98 5.38
C GLU A 119 24.04 12.30 3.91
N PRO A 120 22.83 12.82 3.60
CA PRO A 120 22.48 13.17 2.22
C PRO A 120 23.38 14.30 1.71
N VAL A 121 23.46 14.45 0.38
CA VAL A 121 24.12 15.61 -0.24
C VAL A 121 23.37 16.88 0.13
N MET A 122 24.10 17.86 0.67
CA MET A 122 23.58 19.12 1.17
C MET A 122 24.18 20.31 0.45
N GLU A 123 23.37 21.30 0.10
CA GLU A 123 23.77 22.56 -0.52
C GLU A 123 22.97 23.72 0.12
N ASP A 124 23.64 24.82 0.42
CA ASP A 124 23.04 26.07 0.94
C ASP A 124 22.06 25.88 2.12
N GLY A 125 22.32 24.88 2.98
CA GLY A 125 21.51 24.58 4.16
C GLY A 125 20.20 23.85 3.88
N GLY A 126 20.09 23.18 2.72
CA GLY A 126 18.99 22.31 2.32
C GLY A 126 19.49 21.11 1.53
N PHE A 127 18.62 20.33 0.93
CA PHE A 127 18.98 19.36 -0.10
C PHE A 127 19.52 20.08 -1.35
N SER A 128 20.25 19.37 -2.22
CA SER A 128 20.62 19.92 -3.54
C SER A 128 19.35 20.28 -4.32
N ALA A 129 19.30 21.57 -4.77
CA ALA A 129 18.16 22.07 -5.52
C ALA A 129 17.96 21.30 -6.84
N ASP A 130 19.05 20.93 -7.51
CA ASP A 130 19.00 20.17 -8.76
C ASP A 130 18.39 18.76 -8.55
N PHE A 131 18.73 18.12 -7.42
CA PHE A 131 18.15 16.82 -7.08
C PHE A 131 16.66 16.94 -6.80
N VAL A 132 16.26 17.92 -6.01
CA VAL A 132 14.84 18.15 -5.71
C VAL A 132 14.05 18.46 -6.96
N GLU A 133 14.51 19.36 -7.84
CA GLU A 133 13.80 19.70 -9.08
C GLU A 133 13.75 18.54 -10.07
N SER A 134 14.78 17.71 -10.13
CA SER A 134 14.78 16.49 -10.94
C SER A 134 13.71 15.51 -10.44
N GLU A 135 13.69 15.22 -9.13
CA GLU A 135 12.75 14.25 -8.57
C GLU A 135 11.31 14.78 -8.51
N LYS A 136 11.08 16.10 -8.41
CA LYS A 136 9.76 16.72 -8.61
C LYS A 136 9.20 16.39 -10.00
N LYS A 137 10.01 16.52 -11.05
CA LYS A 137 9.58 16.17 -12.42
C LYS A 137 9.21 14.70 -12.54
N ASN A 138 10.01 13.80 -11.93
CA ASN A 138 9.74 12.38 -11.90
C ASN A 138 8.45 12.06 -11.15
N LEU A 139 8.24 12.66 -9.98
CA LEU A 139 7.03 12.47 -9.18
C LEU A 139 5.78 13.00 -9.89
N ILE A 140 5.84 14.18 -10.52
CA ILE A 140 4.75 14.73 -11.33
C ILE A 140 4.43 13.78 -12.49
N SER A 141 5.45 13.32 -13.21
CA SER A 141 5.26 12.34 -14.31
C SER A 141 4.58 11.05 -13.82
N THR A 142 4.96 10.56 -12.62
CA THR A 142 4.33 9.39 -12.00
C THR A 142 2.87 9.65 -11.67
N ILE A 143 2.54 10.80 -11.06
CA ILE A 143 1.17 11.20 -10.73
C ILE A 143 0.33 11.29 -12.01
N GLU A 144 0.85 11.94 -13.05
CA GLU A 144 0.15 12.08 -14.34
C GLU A 144 -0.04 10.73 -15.03
N SER A 145 0.95 9.84 -14.96
CA SER A 145 0.85 8.48 -15.50
C SER A 145 -0.22 7.65 -14.79
N GLU A 146 -0.31 7.73 -13.45
CA GLU A 146 -1.38 7.08 -12.69
C GLU A 146 -2.77 7.62 -13.11
N LEU A 147 -2.91 8.93 -13.31
CA LEU A 147 -4.16 9.56 -13.75
C LEU A 147 -4.51 9.29 -15.24
N ASN A 148 -3.51 8.93 -16.06
CA ASN A 148 -3.73 8.50 -17.44
C ASN A 148 -4.40 7.12 -17.55
N ASP A 149 -4.19 6.23 -16.58
CA ASP A 149 -5.05 5.04 -16.43
C ASP A 149 -6.43 5.48 -15.92
N LYS A 150 -7.41 5.52 -16.83
CA LYS A 150 -8.76 6.01 -16.53
C LYS A 150 -9.53 5.13 -15.53
N ARG A 151 -9.09 3.90 -15.31
CA ARG A 151 -9.59 3.03 -14.24
C ARG A 151 -9.09 3.52 -12.87
N VAL A 152 -7.79 3.83 -12.79
CA VAL A 152 -7.17 4.39 -11.57
C VAL A 152 -7.77 5.76 -11.27
N TYR A 153 -7.88 6.63 -12.29
CA TYR A 153 -8.52 7.94 -12.18
C TYR A 153 -9.94 7.85 -11.62
N ALA A 154 -10.81 7.05 -12.24
CA ALA A 154 -12.21 6.91 -11.81
C ALA A 154 -12.33 6.35 -10.38
N GLY A 155 -11.45 5.40 -10.01
CA GLY A 155 -11.37 4.89 -8.64
C GLY A 155 -10.94 5.96 -7.63
N ALA A 156 -9.96 6.79 -7.98
CA ALA A 156 -9.52 7.91 -7.13
C ALA A 156 -10.63 8.96 -6.94
N GLN A 157 -11.37 9.31 -8.01
CA GLN A 157 -12.51 10.22 -7.92
C GLN A 157 -13.62 9.65 -7.03
N LEU A 158 -13.92 8.34 -7.16
CA LEU A 158 -14.87 7.68 -6.26
C LEU A 158 -14.44 7.81 -4.79
N LEU A 159 -13.19 7.51 -4.46
CA LEU A 159 -12.71 7.63 -3.08
C LEU A 159 -12.75 9.07 -2.57
N LYS A 160 -12.43 10.04 -3.42
CA LYS A 160 -12.50 11.47 -3.08
C LYS A 160 -13.93 11.92 -2.72
N ILE A 161 -14.95 11.45 -3.46
CA ILE A 161 -16.36 11.77 -3.16
C ILE A 161 -16.91 10.96 -1.99
N MET A 162 -16.39 9.77 -1.72
CA MET A 162 -16.77 8.96 -0.55
C MET A 162 -16.15 9.52 0.74
N CYS A 163 -14.94 10.06 0.68
CA CYS A 163 -14.10 10.42 1.81
C CYS A 163 -13.63 11.88 1.73
N PRO A 164 -14.53 12.88 1.57
CA PRO A 164 -14.15 14.27 1.30
C PRO A 164 -13.36 14.92 2.45
N GLU A 165 -13.65 14.54 3.69
CA GLU A 165 -13.02 15.06 4.92
C GLU A 165 -12.19 14.02 5.65
N ASP A 166 -11.96 12.86 5.03
CA ASP A 166 -11.24 11.73 5.62
C ASP A 166 -9.84 11.63 4.98
N ALA A 167 -8.85 11.34 5.81
CA ALA A 167 -7.47 11.09 5.36
C ALA A 167 -7.38 10.04 4.24
N PHE A 168 -8.34 9.12 4.18
CA PHE A 168 -8.41 8.09 3.13
C PHE A 168 -8.72 8.65 1.74
N GLY A 169 -9.32 9.83 1.62
CA GLY A 169 -9.55 10.54 0.35
C GLY A 169 -8.31 11.24 -0.22
N ILE A 170 -7.24 11.42 0.57
CA ILE A 170 -6.02 12.10 0.16
C ILE A 170 -5.19 11.21 -0.77
N PRO A 171 -4.74 11.69 -1.95
CA PRO A 171 -3.88 10.90 -2.83
C PRO A 171 -2.54 10.56 -2.17
N ARG A 172 -2.10 9.32 -2.31
CA ARG A 172 -0.87 8.78 -1.69
C ARG A 172 0.40 9.57 -2.05
N LEU A 173 0.48 10.10 -3.25
CA LEU A 173 1.62 10.86 -3.77
C LEU A 173 1.42 12.38 -3.68
N GLY A 174 0.30 12.83 -3.09
CA GLY A 174 -0.14 14.22 -3.24
C GLY A 174 -0.68 14.50 -4.65
N ASP A 175 -0.69 15.74 -5.05
CA ASP A 175 -1.07 16.19 -6.39
C ASP A 175 0.03 17.07 -7.02
N ARG A 176 -0.09 17.32 -8.33
CA ARG A 176 0.87 18.14 -9.08
C ARG A 176 1.10 19.51 -8.42
N ALA A 177 0.03 20.19 -8.01
CA ALA A 177 0.13 21.54 -7.47
C ALA A 177 0.86 21.59 -6.12
N SER A 178 0.71 20.54 -5.28
CA SER A 178 1.45 20.39 -4.03
C SER A 178 2.93 20.08 -4.28
N VAL A 179 3.26 19.21 -5.26
CA VAL A 179 4.64 18.90 -5.63
C VAL A 179 5.35 20.13 -6.18
N GLU A 180 4.73 20.92 -7.06
CA GLU A 180 5.32 22.13 -7.66
C GLU A 180 5.76 23.17 -6.61
N LYS A 181 5.07 23.24 -5.46
CA LYS A 181 5.36 24.18 -4.36
C LYS A 181 6.54 23.78 -3.48
N ILE A 182 7.04 22.55 -3.59
CA ILE A 182 8.13 22.07 -2.73
C ILE A 182 9.44 22.73 -3.17
N ASP A 183 10.14 23.35 -2.20
CA ASP A 183 11.53 23.80 -2.36
C ASP A 183 12.48 22.93 -1.54
N ALA A 184 13.78 22.99 -1.87
CA ALA A 184 14.82 22.16 -1.28
C ALA A 184 14.98 22.38 0.25
N LYS A 185 14.84 23.63 0.72
CA LYS A 185 14.95 23.96 2.15
C LYS A 185 13.71 23.53 2.93
N ALA A 186 12.50 23.68 2.32
CA ALA A 186 11.27 23.22 2.93
C ALA A 186 11.25 21.70 3.06
N LEU A 187 11.68 20.98 2.01
CA LEU A 187 11.80 19.51 2.05
C LEU A 187 12.80 19.05 3.10
N TYR A 188 13.93 19.75 3.24
CA TYR A 188 14.94 19.42 4.26
C TYR A 188 14.42 19.65 5.69
N ARG A 189 13.74 20.77 5.95
CA ARG A 189 13.08 21.00 7.25
C ARG A 189 12.04 19.93 7.56
N HIS A 190 11.25 19.54 6.56
CA HIS A 190 10.29 18.46 6.69
C HIS A 190 10.96 17.12 7.02
N TYR A 191 12.01 16.77 6.28
CA TYR A 191 12.83 15.57 6.54
C TYR A 191 13.35 15.53 7.99
N GLN A 192 13.97 16.61 8.47
CA GLN A 192 14.48 16.68 9.84
C GLN A 192 13.36 16.46 10.87
N ARG A 193 12.18 17.06 10.64
CA ARG A 193 11.03 16.90 11.51
C ARG A 193 10.52 15.46 11.54
N ILE A 194 10.26 14.86 10.37
CA ILE A 194 9.69 13.51 10.32
C ILE A 194 10.67 12.44 10.80
N LEU A 195 11.98 12.63 10.61
CA LEU A 195 13.01 11.74 11.15
C LEU A 195 13.00 11.72 12.69
N ARG A 196 12.67 12.84 13.32
CA ARG A 196 12.58 12.97 14.78
C ARG A 196 11.25 12.49 15.36
N GLU A 197 10.14 12.81 14.69
CA GLU A 197 8.79 12.67 15.25
C GLU A 197 8.09 11.37 14.84
N SER A 198 8.40 10.81 13.66
CA SER A 198 7.64 9.67 13.13
C SER A 198 7.84 8.39 13.93
N ARG A 199 6.82 7.55 13.97
CA ARG A 199 7.02 6.14 14.27
C ARG A 199 7.89 5.53 13.18
N VAL A 200 8.87 4.72 13.58
CA VAL A 200 9.74 3.99 12.66
C VAL A 200 9.39 2.51 12.73
N GLU A 201 9.06 1.95 11.58
CA GLU A 201 8.92 0.51 11.39
C GLU A 201 10.07 0.02 10.51
N MET A 202 10.84 -0.91 11.02
CA MET A 202 11.89 -1.58 10.29
C MET A 202 11.53 -3.05 10.11
N PHE A 203 11.78 -3.59 8.92
CA PHE A 203 11.52 -5.00 8.63
C PHE A 203 12.83 -5.62 8.11
N TYR A 204 13.22 -6.70 8.73
CA TYR A 204 14.32 -7.54 8.26
C TYR A 204 13.80 -8.94 7.97
N VAL A 205 14.09 -9.42 6.78
CA VAL A 205 13.85 -10.81 6.37
C VAL A 205 15.16 -11.35 5.84
N GLY A 206 15.71 -12.37 6.50
CA GLY A 206 16.99 -12.94 6.12
C GLY A 206 17.52 -13.97 7.10
N SER A 207 18.78 -14.39 6.93
CA SER A 207 19.39 -15.46 7.69
C SER A 207 20.23 -14.99 8.88
N ALA A 208 20.49 -13.69 9.04
CA ALA A 208 21.22 -13.18 10.20
C ALA A 208 20.41 -13.35 11.49
N SER A 209 21.11 -13.53 12.62
CA SER A 209 20.44 -13.61 13.92
C SER A 209 20.10 -12.22 14.48
N PRO A 210 19.14 -12.13 15.43
CA PRO A 210 18.83 -10.87 16.12
C PRO A 210 20.05 -10.24 16.80
N GLU A 211 20.93 -11.04 17.35
CA GLU A 211 22.16 -10.59 18.04
C GLU A 211 23.13 -9.90 17.09
N ARG A 212 23.08 -10.21 15.80
CA ARG A 212 23.88 -9.57 14.76
C ARG A 212 23.22 -8.29 14.22
N ILE A 213 21.93 -8.36 13.86
CA ILE A 213 21.26 -7.24 13.17
C ILE A 213 20.88 -6.09 14.13
N ILE A 214 20.44 -6.40 15.36
CA ILE A 214 19.98 -5.38 16.31
C ILE A 214 21.08 -4.35 16.66
N PRO A 215 22.33 -4.74 16.98
CA PRO A 215 23.39 -3.77 17.21
C PRO A 215 23.68 -2.86 16.01
N LEU A 216 23.65 -3.42 14.77
CA LEU A 216 23.86 -2.64 13.55
C LEU A 216 22.77 -1.56 13.39
N LEU A 217 21.50 -1.94 13.56
CA LEU A 217 20.38 -1.00 13.45
C LEU A 217 20.35 0.03 14.58
N LYS A 218 20.73 -0.36 15.81
CA LYS A 218 20.88 0.60 16.91
C LYS A 218 21.97 1.61 16.63
N ASN A 219 23.12 1.17 16.12
CA ASN A 219 24.21 2.05 15.74
C ASN A 219 23.83 2.99 14.58
N MET A 220 23.09 2.48 13.59
CA MET A 220 22.58 3.28 12.48
C MET A 220 21.74 4.48 12.96
N LEU A 221 20.95 4.29 14.02
CA LEU A 221 20.04 5.31 14.56
C LEU A 221 20.65 6.08 15.77
N ALA A 222 21.84 5.69 16.23
CA ALA A 222 22.52 6.36 17.33
C ALA A 222 22.82 7.81 16.93
N GLY A 223 22.52 8.76 17.81
CA GLY A 223 22.73 10.18 17.57
C GLY A 223 21.55 10.91 16.93
N ILE A 224 20.48 10.22 16.53
CA ILE A 224 19.24 10.88 16.17
C ILE A 224 18.49 11.23 17.46
N GLU A 225 18.38 12.52 17.74
CA GLU A 225 17.55 13.02 18.83
C GLU A 225 16.08 12.88 18.46
N ARG A 226 15.40 11.88 19.01
CA ARG A 226 14.00 11.57 18.70
C ARG A 226 13.05 12.21 19.71
N CYS A 227 11.99 12.78 19.18
CA CYS A 227 10.84 13.30 19.91
C CYS A 227 9.58 12.63 19.34
N TYR A 228 9.46 11.31 19.56
CA TYR A 228 8.39 10.51 18.95
C TYR A 228 7.01 11.03 19.33
N VAL A 229 6.16 11.20 18.31
CA VAL A 229 4.75 11.58 18.45
C VAL A 229 3.90 10.35 18.16
N ASN A 230 3.01 10.01 19.09
CA ASN A 230 2.10 8.88 18.90
C ASN A 230 1.19 9.10 17.66
N LEU A 231 1.05 8.05 16.88
CA LEU A 231 0.11 8.07 15.77
C LEU A 231 -1.33 8.11 16.31
N PRO A 232 -2.21 8.93 15.69
CA PRO A 232 -3.63 8.84 15.99
C PRO A 232 -4.16 7.46 15.60
N GLU A 233 -5.19 6.99 16.25
CA GLU A 233 -5.86 5.76 15.84
C GLU A 233 -6.50 5.93 14.45
N GLN A 234 -6.44 4.87 13.64
CA GLN A 234 -7.18 4.85 12.38
C GLN A 234 -8.67 4.91 12.64
N THR A 235 -9.36 5.75 11.88
CA THR A 235 -10.80 5.95 11.97
C THR A 235 -11.54 4.95 11.08
N ALA A 236 -12.74 4.52 11.51
CA ALA A 236 -13.68 3.88 10.60
C ALA A 236 -14.19 4.90 9.56
N PHE A 237 -14.83 4.40 8.51
CA PHE A 237 -15.46 5.25 7.51
C PHE A 237 -16.44 6.23 8.16
N HIS A 238 -16.30 7.50 7.84
CA HIS A 238 -17.24 8.56 8.24
C HIS A 238 -18.20 8.84 7.09
N ASP A 239 -19.50 8.64 7.31
CA ASP A 239 -20.54 8.87 6.31
C ASP A 239 -20.85 10.37 6.19
N ALA A 240 -20.34 11.01 5.15
CA ALA A 240 -20.63 12.41 4.80
C ALA A 240 -21.83 12.55 3.84
N GLY A 241 -22.56 11.45 3.59
CA GLY A 241 -23.66 11.40 2.63
C GLY A 241 -23.21 10.91 1.25
N GLY A 242 -23.95 9.92 0.72
CA GLY A 242 -23.65 9.32 -0.56
C GLY A 242 -23.87 10.27 -1.73
N GLN A 243 -23.00 10.24 -2.72
CA GLN A 243 -23.06 11.05 -3.93
C GLN A 243 -22.98 10.19 -5.19
N HIS A 244 -23.71 10.61 -6.23
CA HIS A 244 -23.65 10.02 -7.57
C HIS A 244 -23.22 11.10 -8.54
N THR A 245 -21.98 11.01 -9.03
CA THR A 245 -21.37 12.04 -9.88
C THR A 245 -21.01 11.47 -11.24
N ARG A 246 -21.01 12.36 -12.23
CA ARG A 246 -20.63 12.06 -13.63
C ARG A 246 -19.63 13.09 -14.10
N GLU A 247 -18.65 12.63 -14.86
CA GLU A 247 -17.70 13.45 -15.57
C GLU A 247 -17.59 12.96 -17.02
N THR A 248 -17.40 13.87 -17.97
CA THR A 248 -17.25 13.54 -19.38
C THR A 248 -15.80 13.79 -19.79
N MET A 249 -15.20 12.82 -20.49
CA MET A 249 -13.81 12.91 -20.94
C MET A 249 -13.66 12.29 -22.33
N ASP A 250 -12.69 12.77 -23.10
CA ASP A 250 -12.36 12.17 -24.40
C ASP A 250 -11.64 10.84 -24.18
N ILE A 251 -12.42 9.78 -24.07
CA ILE A 251 -12.00 8.39 -23.90
C ILE A 251 -12.94 7.47 -24.67
N THR A 252 -12.42 6.36 -25.15
CA THR A 252 -13.17 5.37 -25.92
C THR A 252 -14.01 4.42 -25.08
N GLN A 253 -13.70 4.24 -23.79
CA GLN A 253 -14.39 3.31 -22.91
C GLN A 253 -14.73 3.98 -21.59
N SER A 254 -16.02 4.09 -21.29
CA SER A 254 -16.52 4.64 -20.05
C SER A 254 -16.13 3.79 -18.83
N LYS A 255 -16.03 4.40 -17.66
CA LYS A 255 -15.71 3.73 -16.39
C LYS A 255 -16.80 4.02 -15.37
N LEU A 256 -17.43 2.95 -14.87
CA LEU A 256 -18.35 3.02 -13.75
C LEU A 256 -17.65 2.53 -12.48
N CYS A 257 -17.58 3.38 -11.47
CA CYS A 257 -17.08 3.01 -10.15
C CYS A 257 -18.22 3.16 -9.13
N MET A 258 -18.44 2.12 -8.30
CA MET A 258 -19.45 2.12 -7.24
C MET A 258 -18.81 1.79 -5.91
N GLY A 259 -19.13 2.55 -4.88
CA GLY A 259 -18.61 2.40 -3.53
C GLY A 259 -19.69 1.94 -2.56
N PHE A 260 -19.37 0.92 -1.79
CA PHE A 260 -20.23 0.34 -0.77
C PHE A 260 -19.54 0.45 0.58
N VAL A 261 -20.32 0.60 1.65
CA VAL A 261 -19.83 0.74 3.02
C VAL A 261 -20.36 -0.36 3.92
N THR A 262 -19.55 -0.73 4.91
CA THR A 262 -19.86 -1.75 5.91
C THR A 262 -19.18 -1.42 7.23
N PRO A 263 -19.75 -1.77 8.40
CA PRO A 263 -19.06 -1.66 9.69
C PRO A 263 -17.96 -2.72 9.88
N ILE A 264 -17.86 -3.70 8.97
CA ILE A 264 -16.83 -4.74 9.06
C ILE A 264 -15.50 -4.19 8.58
N THR A 265 -14.49 -4.25 9.45
CA THR A 265 -13.13 -3.79 9.19
C THR A 265 -12.11 -4.86 9.57
N ASN A 266 -10.84 -4.61 9.32
CA ASN A 266 -9.73 -5.49 9.77
C ASN A 266 -9.69 -5.73 11.28
N ARG A 267 -10.41 -4.92 12.08
CA ARG A 267 -10.47 -5.01 13.54
C ARG A 267 -11.63 -5.85 14.04
N THR A 268 -12.57 -6.21 13.17
CA THR A 268 -13.77 -6.97 13.54
C THR A 268 -13.58 -8.48 13.34
N GLU A 269 -14.22 -9.27 14.17
CA GLU A 269 -14.10 -10.75 14.15
C GLU A 269 -14.55 -11.35 12.81
N ASN A 270 -15.53 -10.73 12.15
CA ASN A 270 -16.08 -11.18 10.88
C ASN A 270 -15.33 -10.68 9.63
N PHE A 271 -14.10 -10.15 9.80
CA PHE A 271 -13.23 -9.72 8.71
C PHE A 271 -13.04 -10.80 7.63
N ALA A 272 -12.78 -12.06 8.04
CA ALA A 272 -12.57 -13.16 7.10
C ALA A 272 -13.82 -13.43 6.24
N ALA A 273 -15.01 -13.33 6.83
CA ALA A 273 -16.27 -13.47 6.10
C ALA A 273 -16.45 -12.35 5.04
N MET A 274 -16.09 -11.11 5.37
CA MET A 274 -16.12 -9.99 4.42
C MET A 274 -15.10 -10.16 3.31
N GLN A 275 -13.92 -10.68 3.60
CA GLN A 275 -12.91 -10.99 2.59
C GLN A 275 -13.41 -12.05 1.60
N LEU A 276 -14.05 -13.12 2.10
CA LEU A 276 -14.66 -14.14 1.25
C LEU A 276 -15.87 -13.60 0.47
N LEU A 277 -16.69 -12.76 1.10
CA LEU A 277 -17.77 -12.07 0.38
C LEU A 277 -17.24 -11.26 -0.80
N ASN A 278 -16.20 -10.44 -0.59
CA ASN A 278 -15.58 -9.66 -1.66
C ASN A 278 -15.09 -10.56 -2.80
N THR A 279 -14.51 -11.72 -2.47
CA THR A 279 -14.02 -12.67 -3.47
C THR A 279 -15.18 -13.32 -4.25
N ILE A 280 -16.26 -13.73 -3.59
CA ILE A 280 -17.48 -14.27 -4.23
C ILE A 280 -18.17 -13.20 -5.06
N PHE A 281 -18.26 -11.97 -4.55
CA PHE A 281 -18.97 -10.88 -5.19
C PHE A 281 -18.26 -10.40 -6.46
N GLY A 282 -16.97 -10.03 -6.38
CA GLY A 282 -16.33 -9.41 -7.53
C GLY A 282 -14.80 -9.49 -7.63
N ALA A 283 -14.06 -10.06 -6.65
CA ALA A 283 -12.59 -9.99 -6.67
C ALA A 283 -11.91 -11.13 -7.45
N GLY A 284 -12.61 -12.02 -8.08
CA GLY A 284 -12.03 -13.14 -8.82
C GLY A 284 -12.74 -13.45 -10.13
N MET A 285 -12.09 -14.24 -10.99
CA MET A 285 -12.66 -14.68 -12.28
C MET A 285 -13.86 -15.62 -12.11
N THR A 286 -14.06 -16.22 -10.96
CA THR A 286 -15.21 -17.05 -10.59
C THR A 286 -16.29 -16.27 -9.84
N SER A 287 -16.10 -14.97 -9.64
CA SER A 287 -17.01 -14.12 -8.90
C SER A 287 -18.33 -13.89 -9.64
N LYS A 288 -19.38 -13.57 -8.87
CA LYS A 288 -20.71 -13.29 -9.44
C LYS A 288 -20.69 -12.14 -10.45
N LEU A 289 -19.95 -11.06 -10.17
CA LEU A 289 -19.81 -9.95 -11.11
C LEU A 289 -19.13 -10.40 -12.40
N PHE A 290 -18.02 -11.12 -12.31
CA PHE A 290 -17.31 -11.59 -13.48
C PHE A 290 -18.19 -12.57 -14.31
N MET A 291 -18.70 -13.61 -13.68
CA MET A 291 -19.44 -14.68 -14.38
C MET A 291 -20.80 -14.22 -14.94
N ASN A 292 -21.53 -13.37 -14.20
CA ASN A 292 -22.87 -12.97 -14.63
C ASN A 292 -22.86 -11.69 -15.47
N VAL A 293 -22.13 -10.64 -15.05
CA VAL A 293 -22.17 -9.33 -15.72
C VAL A 293 -21.29 -9.32 -16.98
N ARG A 294 -20.06 -9.85 -16.86
CA ARG A 294 -19.12 -9.87 -17.98
C ARG A 294 -19.34 -11.05 -18.91
N GLU A 295 -19.24 -12.29 -18.40
CA GLU A 295 -19.25 -13.48 -19.26
C GLU A 295 -20.63 -13.81 -19.81
N LYS A 296 -21.65 -13.87 -18.94
CA LYS A 296 -22.99 -14.32 -19.34
C LYS A 296 -23.82 -13.24 -20.05
N MET A 297 -23.78 -12.00 -19.52
CA MET A 297 -24.57 -10.89 -20.05
C MET A 297 -23.80 -9.99 -21.02
N SER A 298 -22.47 -10.10 -21.10
CA SER A 298 -21.58 -9.31 -21.95
C SER A 298 -21.79 -7.79 -21.79
N LEU A 299 -22.09 -7.32 -20.57
CA LEU A 299 -22.42 -5.92 -20.29
C LEU A 299 -21.18 -5.04 -20.05
N CYS A 300 -20.01 -5.64 -19.89
CA CYS A 300 -18.77 -4.92 -19.60
C CYS A 300 -17.54 -5.65 -20.13
N TYR A 301 -16.49 -4.92 -20.44
CA TYR A 301 -15.19 -5.46 -20.87
C TYR A 301 -14.34 -5.94 -19.68
N SER A 302 -14.48 -5.25 -18.55
CA SER A 302 -13.83 -5.59 -17.30
C SER A 302 -14.73 -5.23 -16.14
N ILE A 303 -14.69 -6.04 -15.09
CA ILE A 303 -15.39 -5.75 -13.83
C ILE A 303 -14.65 -6.43 -12.69
N GLY A 304 -14.58 -5.77 -11.54
CA GLY A 304 -13.99 -6.33 -10.34
C GLY A 304 -14.30 -5.51 -9.11
N SER A 305 -14.09 -6.11 -7.93
CA SER A 305 -14.24 -5.44 -6.65
C SER A 305 -12.96 -5.48 -5.82
N GLY A 306 -12.80 -4.48 -4.93
CA GLY A 306 -11.73 -4.40 -3.98
C GLY A 306 -12.26 -4.04 -2.59
N TYR A 307 -11.76 -4.71 -1.55
CA TYR A 307 -12.13 -4.44 -0.16
C TYR A 307 -11.01 -3.70 0.60
N TYR A 308 -11.33 -2.52 1.09
CA TYR A 308 -10.48 -1.70 1.95
C TYR A 308 -10.86 -1.95 3.42
N GLY A 309 -10.32 -3.03 3.97
CA GLY A 309 -10.67 -3.47 5.32
C GLY A 309 -10.26 -2.50 6.44
N THR A 310 -9.35 -1.56 6.20
CA THR A 310 -9.02 -0.49 7.16
C THR A 310 -10.19 0.46 7.38
N LYS A 311 -11.04 0.64 6.36
CA LYS A 311 -12.17 1.60 6.37
C LYS A 311 -13.55 0.94 6.32
N GLY A 312 -13.65 -0.34 5.97
CA GLY A 312 -14.93 -0.99 5.72
C GLY A 312 -15.59 -0.51 4.41
N ILE A 313 -14.79 -0.35 3.36
CA ILE A 313 -15.26 0.07 2.03
C ILE A 313 -15.01 -1.06 1.04
N ILE A 314 -16.03 -1.37 0.21
CA ILE A 314 -15.86 -2.15 -1.02
C ILE A 314 -16.09 -1.23 -2.22
N THR A 315 -15.16 -1.25 -3.17
CA THR A 315 -15.34 -0.58 -4.45
C THR A 315 -15.54 -1.60 -5.56
N VAL A 316 -16.43 -1.30 -6.50
CA VAL A 316 -16.59 -2.04 -7.75
C VAL A 316 -16.21 -1.11 -8.89
N SER A 317 -15.38 -1.58 -9.82
CA SER A 317 -14.98 -0.85 -11.02
C SER A 317 -15.34 -1.66 -12.25
N ALA A 318 -15.99 -1.06 -13.24
CA ALA A 318 -16.35 -1.67 -14.52
C ALA A 318 -15.98 -0.78 -15.70
N GLY A 319 -15.44 -1.39 -16.77
CA GLY A 319 -15.24 -0.75 -18.07
C GLY A 319 -16.44 -1.10 -18.97
N ILE A 320 -17.21 -0.12 -19.38
CA ILE A 320 -18.51 -0.31 -20.05
C ILE A 320 -18.68 0.65 -21.22
N ASP A 321 -19.65 0.38 -22.08
CA ASP A 321 -20.18 1.34 -23.05
C ASP A 321 -21.08 2.36 -22.33
N ALA A 322 -21.07 3.61 -22.75
CA ALA A 322 -21.77 4.69 -22.05
C ALA A 322 -23.28 4.42 -21.88
N HIS A 323 -23.92 3.81 -22.88
CA HIS A 323 -25.36 3.49 -22.85
C HIS A 323 -25.71 2.34 -21.89
N GLN A 324 -24.73 1.59 -21.40
CA GLN A 324 -24.93 0.45 -20.49
C GLN A 324 -24.92 0.85 -19.00
N GLU A 325 -24.65 2.12 -18.65
CA GLU A 325 -24.45 2.56 -17.27
C GLU A 325 -25.54 2.04 -16.32
N GLU A 326 -26.80 2.33 -16.62
CA GLU A 326 -27.91 2.01 -15.72
C GLU A 326 -28.14 0.48 -15.61
N THR A 327 -27.97 -0.23 -16.72
CA THR A 327 -28.10 -1.70 -16.76
C THR A 327 -27.01 -2.34 -15.89
N VAL A 328 -25.75 -1.91 -16.04
CA VAL A 328 -24.62 -2.45 -15.27
C VAL A 328 -24.74 -2.08 -13.79
N ARG A 329 -25.12 -0.83 -13.48
CA ARG A 329 -25.39 -0.38 -12.11
C ARG A 329 -26.42 -1.26 -11.42
N SER A 330 -27.57 -1.45 -12.06
CA SER A 330 -28.67 -2.25 -11.54
C SER A 330 -28.27 -3.70 -11.36
N GLU A 331 -27.48 -4.25 -12.28
CA GLU A 331 -27.03 -5.64 -12.22
C GLU A 331 -26.00 -5.85 -11.10
N ILE A 332 -25.06 -4.90 -10.89
CA ILE A 332 -24.13 -4.95 -9.75
C ILE A 332 -24.90 -5.01 -8.42
N VAL A 333 -25.90 -4.14 -8.25
CA VAL A 333 -26.77 -4.14 -7.05
C VAL A 333 -27.52 -5.47 -6.93
N ARG A 334 -28.07 -6.00 -8.03
CA ARG A 334 -28.75 -7.29 -8.03
C ARG A 334 -27.83 -8.44 -7.61
N GLN A 335 -26.60 -8.49 -8.09
CA GLN A 335 -25.62 -9.51 -7.67
C GLN A 335 -25.30 -9.43 -6.18
N LEU A 336 -25.21 -8.24 -5.60
CA LEU A 336 -25.08 -8.07 -4.16
C LEU A 336 -26.33 -8.59 -3.42
N GLN A 337 -27.53 -8.27 -3.92
CA GLN A 337 -28.79 -8.77 -3.33
C GLN A 337 -28.87 -10.29 -3.34
N LEU A 338 -28.34 -10.96 -4.38
CA LEU A 338 -28.25 -12.43 -4.40
C LEU A 338 -27.40 -12.95 -3.23
N CYS A 339 -26.26 -12.31 -2.94
CA CYS A 339 -25.43 -12.65 -1.78
C CYS A 339 -26.20 -12.41 -0.46
N GLN A 340 -26.88 -11.27 -0.33
CA GLN A 340 -27.66 -10.90 0.86
C GLN A 340 -28.83 -11.86 1.12
N ASN A 341 -29.40 -12.43 0.08
CA ASN A 341 -30.52 -13.39 0.14
C ASN A 341 -30.05 -14.85 0.28
N GLY A 342 -28.76 -15.08 0.48
CA GLY A 342 -28.21 -16.42 0.68
C GLY A 342 -28.05 -17.25 -0.60
N GLN A 343 -28.13 -16.63 -1.77
CA GLN A 343 -27.89 -17.31 -3.05
C GLN A 343 -26.38 -17.40 -3.34
N ILE A 344 -25.70 -18.14 -2.48
CA ILE A 344 -24.29 -18.47 -2.55
C ILE A 344 -24.19 -19.99 -2.50
N THR A 345 -23.47 -20.59 -3.46
CA THR A 345 -23.29 -22.04 -3.51
C THR A 345 -22.05 -22.47 -2.73
N GLU A 346 -21.96 -23.75 -2.38
CA GLU A 346 -20.77 -24.33 -1.75
C GLU A 346 -19.54 -24.26 -2.67
N GLU A 347 -19.76 -24.36 -3.99
CA GLU A 347 -18.70 -24.24 -5.00
C GLU A 347 -18.15 -22.81 -5.02
N GLU A 348 -19.01 -21.77 -4.95
CA GLU A 348 -18.57 -20.37 -4.87
C GLU A 348 -17.79 -20.09 -3.60
N LEU A 349 -18.23 -20.59 -2.44
CA LEU A 349 -17.53 -20.44 -1.18
C LEU A 349 -16.19 -21.17 -1.20
N THR A 350 -16.14 -22.39 -1.73
CA THR A 350 -14.92 -23.19 -1.83
C THR A 350 -13.92 -22.52 -2.75
N ALA A 351 -14.33 -22.05 -3.93
CA ALA A 351 -13.45 -21.34 -4.86
C ALA A 351 -12.89 -20.03 -4.26
N ALA A 352 -13.73 -19.27 -3.56
CA ALA A 352 -13.30 -18.04 -2.87
C ALA A 352 -12.31 -18.34 -1.73
N ARG A 353 -12.58 -19.39 -0.94
CA ARG A 353 -11.67 -19.84 0.14
C ARG A 353 -10.30 -20.22 -0.42
N GLU A 354 -10.27 -21.04 -1.48
CA GLU A 354 -9.02 -21.46 -2.11
C GLU A 354 -8.25 -20.26 -2.72
N ALA A 355 -8.94 -19.30 -3.31
CA ALA A 355 -8.32 -18.08 -3.85
C ALA A 355 -7.65 -17.27 -2.73
N VAL A 356 -8.33 -17.03 -1.61
CA VAL A 356 -7.77 -16.29 -0.47
C VAL A 356 -6.61 -17.08 0.16
N LEU A 357 -6.76 -18.38 0.40
CA LEU A 357 -5.71 -19.23 0.97
C LEU A 357 -4.48 -19.31 0.07
N SER A 358 -4.67 -19.35 -1.26
CA SER A 358 -3.58 -19.31 -2.23
C SER A 358 -2.82 -17.99 -2.13
N GLY A 359 -3.52 -16.85 -2.05
CA GLY A 359 -2.89 -15.55 -1.82
C GLY A 359 -2.07 -15.49 -0.52
N LEU A 360 -2.58 -16.09 0.55
CA LEU A 360 -1.85 -16.14 1.83
C LEU A 360 -0.61 -17.06 1.77
N ARG A 361 -0.64 -18.12 0.96
CA ARG A 361 0.55 -18.98 0.76
C ARG A 361 1.69 -18.23 0.07
N THR A 362 1.39 -17.38 -0.92
CA THR A 362 2.40 -16.62 -1.69
C THR A 362 3.13 -15.55 -0.85
N VAL A 363 2.64 -15.23 0.34
CA VAL A 363 3.35 -14.34 1.29
C VAL A 363 4.76 -14.85 1.60
N HIS A 364 4.95 -16.17 1.63
CA HIS A 364 6.24 -16.78 1.95
C HIS A 364 7.14 -17.07 0.74
N ASP A 365 6.81 -16.59 -0.46
CA ASP A 365 7.55 -16.92 -1.69
C ASP A 365 8.79 -16.04 -1.88
N SER A 366 8.86 -14.87 -1.24
CA SER A 366 10.02 -13.98 -1.31
C SER A 366 10.16 -13.11 -0.06
N PRO A 367 11.40 -12.62 0.24
CA PRO A 367 11.61 -11.67 1.33
C PRO A 367 10.73 -10.41 1.20
N GLY A 368 10.59 -9.88 -0.03
CA GLY A 368 9.76 -8.71 -0.29
C GLY A 368 8.27 -8.96 -0.07
N SER A 369 7.76 -10.17 -0.38
CA SER A 369 6.37 -10.54 -0.11
C SER A 369 6.09 -10.63 1.40
N ILE A 370 7.03 -11.20 2.16
CA ILE A 370 6.96 -11.28 3.63
C ILE A 370 6.96 -9.86 4.21
N GLU A 371 7.92 -9.02 3.79
CA GLU A 371 8.00 -7.63 4.23
C GLU A 371 6.71 -6.86 3.93
N GLY A 372 6.24 -6.89 2.67
CA GLY A 372 5.06 -6.16 2.22
C GLY A 372 3.78 -6.56 2.96
N TYR A 373 3.58 -7.86 3.20
CA TYR A 373 2.45 -8.36 3.98
C TYR A 373 2.50 -7.83 5.42
N HIS A 374 3.63 -8.04 6.12
CA HIS A 374 3.75 -7.66 7.52
C HIS A 374 3.81 -6.15 7.73
N ALA A 375 4.39 -5.39 6.80
CA ALA A 375 4.34 -3.93 6.81
C ALA A 375 2.91 -3.41 6.74
N THR A 376 2.09 -3.98 5.85
CA THR A 376 0.68 -3.64 5.74
C THR A 376 -0.10 -4.10 6.98
N ALA A 377 0.06 -5.35 7.40
CA ALA A 377 -0.67 -5.91 8.54
C ALA A 377 -0.41 -5.14 9.84
N SER A 378 0.85 -4.72 10.08
CA SER A 378 1.22 -4.00 11.30
C SER A 378 0.52 -2.65 11.49
N LEU A 379 0.07 -2.04 10.39
CA LEU A 379 -0.59 -0.73 10.37
C LEU A 379 -2.09 -0.82 10.07
N SER A 380 -2.55 -1.93 9.48
CA SER A 380 -3.94 -2.06 9.01
C SER A 380 -4.96 -2.31 10.11
N GLY A 381 -4.52 -2.56 11.33
CA GLY A 381 -5.38 -2.93 12.45
C GLY A 381 -5.78 -4.41 12.47
N LEU A 382 -5.24 -5.23 11.56
CA LEU A 382 -5.43 -6.67 11.59
C LEU A 382 -4.77 -7.25 12.85
N ARG A 383 -5.57 -7.94 13.68
CA ARG A 383 -5.09 -8.53 14.94
C ARG A 383 -4.64 -9.97 14.81
N LEU A 384 -4.99 -10.61 13.68
CA LEU A 384 -4.65 -12.01 13.40
C LEU A 384 -3.25 -12.10 12.81
N ASP A 385 -2.47 -13.07 13.26
CA ASP A 385 -1.28 -13.47 12.53
C ASP A 385 -1.67 -14.22 11.23
N LEU A 386 -0.69 -14.58 10.40
CA LEU A 386 -0.95 -15.20 9.11
C LEU A 386 -1.65 -16.57 9.24
N GLU A 387 -1.29 -17.37 10.26
CA GLU A 387 -1.90 -18.68 10.48
C GLU A 387 -3.29 -18.55 11.08
N GLU A 388 -3.47 -17.66 12.06
CA GLU A 388 -4.80 -17.35 12.62
C GLU A 388 -5.74 -16.83 11.52
N TYR A 389 -5.23 -15.99 10.61
CA TYR A 389 -6.04 -15.53 9.48
C TYR A 389 -6.41 -16.68 8.53
N ARG A 390 -5.49 -17.59 8.22
CA ARG A 390 -5.79 -18.80 7.44
C ARG A 390 -6.88 -19.64 8.10
N GLN A 391 -6.80 -19.87 9.41
CA GLN A 391 -7.80 -20.63 10.16
C GLN A 391 -9.15 -19.92 10.19
N ALA A 392 -9.15 -18.60 10.37
CA ALA A 392 -10.37 -17.80 10.27
C ALA A 392 -11.05 -17.97 8.90
N VAL A 393 -10.29 -17.89 7.79
CA VAL A 393 -10.83 -18.12 6.42
C VAL A 393 -11.39 -19.52 6.24
N ILE A 394 -10.73 -20.55 6.79
CA ILE A 394 -11.17 -21.95 6.70
C ILE A 394 -12.49 -22.17 7.46
N SER A 395 -12.68 -21.50 8.59
CA SER A 395 -13.85 -21.69 9.47
C SER A 395 -15.13 -21.02 8.98
N VAL A 396 -15.04 -20.03 8.08
CA VAL A 396 -16.21 -19.27 7.57
C VAL A 396 -17.21 -20.20 6.86
N GLN A 397 -18.48 -20.03 7.18
CA GLN A 397 -19.61 -20.72 6.54
C GLN A 397 -20.41 -19.77 5.65
N ILE A 398 -21.29 -20.29 4.77
CA ILE A 398 -22.19 -19.48 3.93
C ILE A 398 -22.99 -18.48 4.78
N ALA A 399 -23.47 -18.89 5.94
CA ALA A 399 -24.25 -18.03 6.83
C ALA A 399 -23.48 -16.78 7.27
N ASP A 400 -22.16 -16.92 7.51
CA ASP A 400 -21.29 -15.81 7.89
C ASP A 400 -21.09 -14.83 6.73
N VAL A 401 -20.92 -15.35 5.50
CA VAL A 401 -20.81 -14.55 4.28
C VAL A 401 -22.11 -13.79 4.02
N VAL A 402 -23.27 -14.43 4.19
CA VAL A 402 -24.60 -13.80 4.06
C VAL A 402 -24.78 -12.71 5.11
N ALA A 403 -24.38 -12.97 6.37
CA ALA A 403 -24.43 -11.97 7.43
C ALA A 403 -23.56 -10.76 7.10
N ALA A 404 -22.35 -10.98 6.60
CA ALA A 404 -21.47 -9.92 6.12
C ALA A 404 -22.10 -9.14 4.95
N ALA A 405 -22.68 -9.83 3.95
CA ALA A 405 -23.32 -9.21 2.80
C ALA A 405 -24.48 -8.27 3.21
N LYS A 406 -25.28 -8.64 4.21
CA LYS A 406 -26.39 -7.82 4.71
C LYS A 406 -25.96 -6.49 5.33
N THR A 407 -24.70 -6.38 5.75
CA THR A 407 -24.15 -5.12 6.26
C THR A 407 -23.72 -4.16 5.17
N LEU A 408 -23.50 -4.67 3.95
CA LEU A 408 -22.97 -3.87 2.84
C LEU A 408 -24.08 -3.02 2.20
N LYS A 409 -23.85 -1.71 2.10
CA LYS A 409 -24.80 -0.74 1.53
C LYS A 409 -24.12 0.08 0.45
N LEU A 410 -24.80 0.28 -0.68
CA LEU A 410 -24.36 1.24 -1.70
C LEU A 410 -24.33 2.65 -1.08
N HIS A 411 -23.19 3.34 -1.27
CA HIS A 411 -22.99 4.69 -0.77
C HIS A 411 -22.86 5.70 -1.90
N SER A 412 -21.85 5.56 -2.77
CA SER A 412 -21.56 6.52 -3.83
C SER A 412 -21.28 5.83 -5.16
N SER A 413 -21.37 6.59 -6.24
CA SER A 413 -20.85 6.15 -7.53
C SER A 413 -20.25 7.32 -8.32
N PHE A 414 -19.26 7.00 -9.13
CA PHE A 414 -18.64 7.90 -10.10
C PHE A 414 -18.70 7.26 -11.48
N PHE A 415 -19.22 8.02 -12.45
CA PHE A 415 -19.26 7.60 -13.84
C PHE A 415 -18.42 8.51 -14.71
N LEU A 416 -17.32 7.98 -15.27
CA LEU A 416 -16.51 8.66 -16.26
C LEU A 416 -17.02 8.28 -17.65
N GLN A 417 -17.74 9.19 -18.28
CA GLN A 417 -18.35 8.99 -19.58
C GLN A 417 -17.39 9.31 -20.71
N GLY A 418 -17.23 8.39 -21.66
CA GLY A 418 -16.55 8.64 -22.92
C GLY A 418 -17.42 9.44 -23.90
N VAL A 419 -16.79 10.36 -24.66
CA VAL A 419 -17.45 11.14 -25.74
C VAL A 419 -17.25 10.53 -27.12
N GLY A 420 -16.46 9.46 -27.25
CA GLY A 420 -16.12 8.79 -28.50
C GLY A 420 -17.06 7.65 -28.92
N GLU A 421 -18.24 7.53 -28.29
CA GLU A 421 -19.26 6.53 -28.61
C GLU A 421 -20.52 7.18 -29.17
#